data_ceb2f2146ed5bc950dac8232f30f666d
#
_entry.id   ceb2f2146ed5bc950dac8232f30f666d
#
_cell.length_a   1.000
_cell.length_b   1.000
_cell.length_c   1.000
_cell.angle_alpha   90.00
_cell.angle_beta   90.00
_cell.angle_gamma   90.00
#
_symmetry.space_group_name_H-M   'P 1'
#
loop_
_entity.id
_entity.type
_entity.pdbx_description
1 polymer ?
#
loop_
_entity_poly.entity_id
_entity_poly.type
_entity_poly.pdbx_seq_one_letter_code
_entity_poly.pdbx_strand_id
1 'polypeptide(L)'
;FMARPFQLRPNTAAAMPEVSADYRSFTIRLKPGILFDDDPAFGGRKRELTAADYVYSIKRHYDPRWKSGNLYILENAKILGLSELRKRAIDEKKSFDYDTEVEGLRALDRYTFQIRLAEPSPRFLYNLADGSFTGALAREVVETHGDKVGEHPVGTGPYRLAQWKRSSKMLL
;
A
#
# COMPACT_ATOMS: atom_id res chain seq x y z
N PHE A 1 10.95 5.79 -3.29
CA PHE A 1 11.61 5.78 -4.60
C PHE A 1 13.12 5.60 -4.42
N MET A 2 13.71 4.74 -5.22
CA MET A 2 15.15 4.47 -5.22
C MET A 2 15.80 5.08 -6.48
N ALA A 3 16.68 6.07 -6.27
CA ALA A 3 17.42 6.73 -7.35
C ALA A 3 18.83 6.15 -7.51
N ARG A 4 19.45 6.34 -8.66
CA ARG A 4 20.88 6.01 -8.83
C ARG A 4 21.76 7.04 -8.14
N PRO A 5 22.88 6.66 -7.49
CA PRO A 5 23.39 5.31 -7.24
C PRO A 5 22.74 4.65 -5.99
N PHE A 6 21.55 4.07 -6.10
CA PHE A 6 20.82 3.37 -5.03
C PHE A 6 20.48 4.22 -3.79
N GLN A 7 20.26 5.52 -3.99
CA GLN A 7 19.82 6.42 -2.93
C GLN A 7 18.30 6.46 -2.85
N LEU A 8 17.77 6.37 -1.64
CA LEU A 8 16.34 6.61 -1.40
C LEU A 8 16.05 8.11 -1.52
N ARG A 9 14.97 8.45 -2.23
CA ARG A 9 14.48 9.81 -2.35
C ARG A 9 12.97 9.85 -2.14
N PRO A 10 12.44 10.90 -1.49
CA PRO A 10 11.01 11.10 -1.40
C PRO A 10 10.38 11.21 -2.81
N ASN A 11 9.24 10.56 -3.02
CA ASN A 11 8.42 10.70 -4.21
C ASN A 11 7.03 11.19 -3.81
N THR A 12 6.12 10.30 -3.40
CA THR A 12 4.84 10.66 -2.81
C THR A 12 4.99 11.14 -1.35
N ALA A 13 6.04 10.70 -0.66
CA ALA A 13 6.40 11.25 0.65
C ALA A 13 6.89 12.69 0.55
N ALA A 14 6.52 13.53 1.50
CA ALA A 14 6.91 14.94 1.57
C ALA A 14 8.40 15.11 1.96
N ALA A 15 8.93 14.18 2.74
CA ALA A 15 10.33 14.11 3.17
C ALA A 15 10.77 12.64 3.33
N MET A 16 12.03 12.42 3.68
CA MET A 16 12.46 11.09 4.12
C MET A 16 11.67 10.68 5.38
N PRO A 17 11.26 9.41 5.47
CA PRO A 17 10.56 8.93 6.66
C PRO A 17 11.35 9.15 7.94
N GLU A 18 10.66 9.50 9.02
CA GLU A 18 11.23 9.51 10.35
C GLU A 18 11.39 8.07 10.83
N VAL A 19 12.58 7.71 11.27
CA VAL A 19 12.94 6.36 11.72
C VAL A 19 13.37 6.44 13.18
N SER A 20 12.81 5.59 14.03
CA SER A 20 13.24 5.49 15.43
C SER A 20 14.69 4.96 15.53
N ALA A 21 15.38 5.33 16.61
CA ALA A 21 16.77 4.94 16.83
C ALA A 21 16.98 3.41 16.87
N ASP A 22 15.94 2.66 17.25
CA ASP A 22 15.93 1.20 17.30
C ASP A 22 15.50 0.54 15.96
N TYR A 23 15.26 1.34 14.90
CA TYR A 23 14.81 0.87 13.58
C TYR A 23 13.52 0.02 13.61
N ARG A 24 12.62 0.28 14.54
CA ARG A 24 11.34 -0.43 14.65
C ARG A 24 10.14 0.42 14.26
N SER A 25 10.24 1.74 14.28
CA SER A 25 9.15 2.65 13.94
C SER A 25 9.53 3.53 12.75
N PHE A 26 8.62 3.60 11.77
CA PHE A 26 8.78 4.35 10.53
C PHE A 26 7.55 5.22 10.35
N THR A 27 7.72 6.53 10.38
CA THR A 27 6.63 7.49 10.18
C THR A 27 6.81 8.17 8.83
N ILE A 28 5.81 8.04 7.97
CA ILE A 28 5.82 8.53 6.60
C ILE A 28 4.77 9.64 6.46
N ARG A 29 5.20 10.82 6.00
CA ARG A 29 4.32 11.96 5.68
C ARG A 29 4.17 12.08 4.18
N LEU A 30 2.95 12.11 3.69
CA LEU A 30 2.62 12.25 2.28
C LEU A 30 2.55 13.72 1.88
N LYS A 31 2.82 14.00 0.61
CA LYS A 31 2.52 15.29 0.01
C LYS A 31 1.01 15.42 -0.17
N PRO A 32 0.38 16.51 0.27
CA PRO A 32 -1.01 16.80 -0.07
C PRO A 32 -1.20 17.03 -1.57
N GLY A 33 -2.44 16.89 -2.06
CA GLY A 33 -2.80 17.24 -3.43
C GLY A 33 -2.44 16.20 -4.49
N ILE A 34 -1.94 15.03 -4.12
CA ILE A 34 -1.72 13.93 -5.07
C ILE A 34 -3.08 13.29 -5.34
N LEU A 35 -3.49 13.25 -6.61
CA LEU A 35 -4.77 12.69 -7.02
C LEU A 35 -4.58 11.35 -7.71
N PHE A 36 -5.52 10.43 -7.48
CA PHE A 36 -5.72 9.28 -8.34
C PHE A 36 -6.30 9.72 -9.69
N ASP A 37 -6.05 8.94 -10.74
CA ASP A 37 -6.77 9.07 -12.01
C ASP A 37 -8.28 8.95 -11.79
N ASP A 38 -9.05 9.61 -12.65
CA ASP A 38 -10.52 9.55 -12.58
C ASP A 38 -11.00 8.12 -12.88
N ASP A 39 -11.89 7.63 -12.02
CA ASP A 39 -12.52 6.32 -12.16
C ASP A 39 -14.01 6.41 -11.76
N PRO A 40 -14.91 5.65 -12.41
CA PRO A 40 -16.32 5.59 -12.03
C PRO A 40 -16.58 5.28 -10.56
N ALA A 41 -15.69 4.48 -9.92
CA ALA A 41 -15.77 4.15 -8.50
C ALA A 41 -15.76 5.40 -7.59
N PHE A 42 -15.28 6.54 -8.07
CA PHE A 42 -15.24 7.80 -7.32
C PHE A 42 -16.51 8.64 -7.48
N GLY A 43 -17.48 8.20 -8.27
CA GLY A 43 -18.74 8.92 -8.48
C GLY A 43 -18.56 10.33 -9.07
N GLY A 44 -17.59 10.51 -9.96
CA GLY A 44 -17.28 11.79 -10.61
C GLY A 44 -16.51 12.80 -9.75
N ARG A 45 -16.07 12.42 -8.55
CA ARG A 45 -15.28 13.28 -7.64
C ARG A 45 -13.79 13.02 -7.80
N LYS A 46 -12.98 14.07 -7.68
CA LYS A 46 -11.53 13.92 -7.58
C LYS A 46 -11.17 13.20 -6.28
N ARG A 47 -10.35 12.16 -6.38
CA ARG A 47 -9.94 11.32 -5.24
C ARG A 47 -8.46 11.55 -4.90
N GLU A 48 -8.24 12.16 -3.75
CA GLU A 48 -6.90 12.45 -3.26
C GLU A 48 -6.30 11.23 -2.56
N LEU A 49 -5.01 10.99 -2.78
CA LEU A 49 -4.20 10.00 -2.07
C LEU A 49 -4.06 10.38 -0.60
N THR A 50 -4.33 9.44 0.28
CA THR A 50 -4.26 9.63 1.73
C THR A 50 -3.45 8.52 2.41
N ALA A 51 -3.14 8.72 3.68
CA ALA A 51 -2.48 7.71 4.51
C ALA A 51 -3.30 6.41 4.62
N ALA A 52 -4.62 6.51 4.64
CA ALA A 52 -5.51 5.35 4.69
C ALA A 52 -5.35 4.43 3.47
N ASP A 53 -5.02 4.98 2.30
CA ASP A 53 -4.82 4.18 1.08
C ASP A 53 -3.57 3.31 1.19
N TYR A 54 -2.50 3.80 1.81
CA TYR A 54 -1.31 2.99 2.11
C TYR A 54 -1.59 1.92 3.15
N VAL A 55 -2.32 2.26 4.22
CA VAL A 55 -2.73 1.30 5.25
C VAL A 55 -3.56 0.18 4.62
N TYR A 56 -4.56 0.53 3.80
CA TYR A 56 -5.38 -0.44 3.07
C TYR A 56 -4.54 -1.34 2.16
N SER A 57 -3.64 -0.75 1.36
CA SER A 57 -2.83 -1.47 0.38
C SER A 57 -1.88 -2.46 1.03
N ILE A 58 -1.24 -2.08 2.14
CA ILE A 58 -0.38 -2.99 2.90
C ILE A 58 -1.21 -4.12 3.52
N LYS A 59 -2.35 -3.82 4.14
CA LYS A 59 -3.28 -4.84 4.68
C LYS A 59 -3.73 -5.83 3.62
N ARG A 60 -3.93 -5.37 2.39
CA ARG A 60 -4.37 -6.22 1.28
C ARG A 60 -3.42 -7.38 0.98
N HIS A 61 -2.12 -7.22 1.21
CA HIS A 61 -1.18 -8.34 1.09
C HIS A 61 -1.41 -9.44 2.12
N TYR A 62 -1.96 -9.10 3.28
CA TYR A 62 -2.28 -10.05 4.35
C TYR A 62 -3.65 -10.71 4.17
N ASP A 63 -4.53 -10.19 3.32
CA ASP A 63 -5.81 -10.82 3.01
C ASP A 63 -5.60 -12.15 2.24
N PRO A 64 -6.02 -13.30 2.81
CA PRO A 64 -5.87 -14.61 2.19
C PRO A 64 -6.49 -14.72 0.79
N ARG A 65 -7.53 -13.95 0.51
CA ARG A 65 -8.24 -13.92 -0.77
C ARG A 65 -7.31 -13.58 -1.94
N TRP A 66 -6.43 -12.62 -1.74
CA TRP A 66 -5.59 -12.08 -2.82
C TRP A 66 -4.36 -12.92 -3.14
N LYS A 67 -3.99 -13.87 -2.26
CA LYS A 67 -2.83 -14.77 -2.45
C LYS A 67 -1.58 -14.01 -2.90
N SER A 68 -1.29 -12.90 -2.22
CA SER A 68 -0.19 -12.01 -2.61
C SER A 68 1.16 -12.72 -2.66
N GLY A 69 1.81 -12.66 -3.81
CA GLY A 69 3.17 -13.19 -3.98
C GLY A 69 4.23 -12.42 -3.18
N ASN A 70 3.93 -11.22 -2.69
CA ASN A 70 4.85 -10.38 -1.92
C ASN A 70 4.61 -10.48 -0.41
N LEU A 71 3.66 -11.29 0.05
CA LEU A 71 3.32 -11.43 1.47
C LEU A 71 4.56 -11.78 2.31
N TYR A 72 5.42 -12.68 1.82
CA TYR A 72 6.62 -13.12 2.56
C TYR A 72 7.57 -11.97 2.93
N ILE A 73 7.66 -10.92 2.10
CA ILE A 73 8.50 -9.74 2.38
C ILE A 73 7.95 -8.99 3.60
N LEU A 74 6.63 -8.81 3.65
CA LEU A 74 5.96 -8.12 4.74
C LEU A 74 5.89 -8.96 6.03
N GLU A 75 5.72 -10.27 5.91
CA GLU A 75 5.80 -11.18 7.07
C GLU A 75 7.20 -11.22 7.67
N ASN A 76 8.25 -11.23 6.83
CA ASN A 76 9.64 -11.12 7.30
C ASN A 76 9.93 -9.78 7.97
N ALA A 77 9.24 -8.71 7.59
CA ALA A 77 9.34 -7.42 8.26
C ALA A 77 8.68 -7.41 9.65
N LYS A 78 7.82 -8.39 9.96
CA LYS A 78 7.15 -8.56 11.25
C LYS A 78 6.38 -7.31 11.70
N ILE A 79 5.53 -6.78 10.83
CA ILE A 79 4.64 -5.66 11.16
C ILE A 79 3.67 -6.13 12.25
N LEU A 80 3.66 -5.44 13.39
CA LEU A 80 2.89 -5.82 14.58
C LEU A 80 1.39 -5.95 14.27
N GLY A 81 0.81 -7.09 14.61
CA GLY A 81 -0.63 -7.38 14.54
C GLY A 81 -1.16 -7.82 13.18
N LEU A 82 -0.40 -7.69 12.07
CA LEU A 82 -0.91 -8.06 10.74
C LEU A 82 -0.95 -9.57 10.50
N SER A 83 0.07 -10.29 10.94
CA SER A 83 0.07 -11.76 10.81
C SER A 83 -1.01 -12.41 11.67
N GLU A 84 -1.26 -11.87 12.85
CA GLU A 84 -2.35 -12.29 13.74
C GLU A 84 -3.71 -12.02 13.12
N LEU A 85 -3.90 -10.84 12.50
CA LEU A 85 -5.14 -10.50 11.80
C LEU A 85 -5.40 -11.47 10.64
N ARG A 86 -4.37 -11.77 9.84
CA ARG A 86 -4.44 -12.76 8.78
C ARG A 86 -4.79 -14.16 9.32
N LYS A 87 -4.08 -14.60 10.36
CA LYS A 87 -4.33 -15.90 10.99
C LYS A 87 -5.76 -16.02 11.47
N ARG A 88 -6.29 -15.00 12.13
CA ARG A 88 -7.69 -14.97 12.59
C ARG A 88 -8.68 -15.16 11.42
N ALA A 89 -8.49 -14.45 10.31
CA ALA A 89 -9.36 -14.60 9.14
C ALA A 89 -9.35 -16.04 8.58
N ILE A 90 -8.19 -16.70 8.58
CA ILE A 90 -8.04 -18.09 8.12
C ILE A 90 -8.71 -19.07 9.10
N ASP A 91 -8.39 -18.96 10.40
CA ASP A 91 -8.87 -19.88 11.43
C ASP A 91 -10.39 -19.80 11.61
N GLU A 92 -10.94 -18.60 11.57
CA GLU A 92 -12.38 -18.35 11.69
C GLU A 92 -13.14 -18.52 10.35
N LYS A 93 -12.45 -18.71 9.23
CA LYS A 93 -13.01 -18.79 7.86
C LYS A 93 -13.88 -17.58 7.52
N LYS A 94 -13.46 -16.39 7.98
CA LYS A 94 -14.14 -15.11 7.73
C LYS A 94 -13.38 -14.26 6.72
N SER A 95 -14.10 -13.28 6.15
CA SER A 95 -13.47 -12.25 5.35
C SER A 95 -12.43 -11.48 6.18
N PHE A 96 -11.33 -11.10 5.52
CA PHE A 96 -10.30 -10.28 6.15
C PHE A 96 -10.88 -8.90 6.51
N ASP A 97 -10.70 -8.50 7.76
CA ASP A 97 -11.23 -7.23 8.26
C ASP A 97 -10.20 -6.10 8.06
N TYR A 98 -10.44 -5.28 7.06
CA TYR A 98 -9.59 -4.12 6.74
C TYR A 98 -9.73 -2.97 7.75
N ASP A 99 -10.81 -2.93 8.50
CA ASP A 99 -11.13 -1.82 9.40
C ASP A 99 -10.62 -2.08 10.83
N THR A 100 -10.29 -3.34 11.17
CA THR A 100 -9.59 -3.65 12.43
C THR A 100 -8.28 -2.88 12.53
N GLU A 101 -8.14 -2.04 13.54
CA GLU A 101 -6.88 -1.38 13.85
C GLU A 101 -5.83 -2.38 14.34
N VAL A 102 -4.60 -2.22 13.87
CA VAL A 102 -3.45 -3.00 14.31
C VAL A 102 -2.35 -2.06 14.79
N GLU A 103 -1.60 -2.49 15.80
CA GLU A 103 -0.54 -1.67 16.40
C GLU A 103 0.53 -1.29 15.38
N GLY A 104 0.87 -2.21 14.49
CA GLY A 104 1.98 -2.07 13.55
C GLY A 104 1.68 -1.25 12.31
N LEU A 105 0.42 -0.83 12.06
CA LEU A 105 0.08 -0.12 10.83
C LEU A 105 -1.13 0.80 11.06
N ARG A 106 -0.87 2.11 11.11
CA ARG A 106 -1.88 3.11 11.43
C ARG A 106 -1.77 4.34 10.54
N ALA A 107 -2.89 4.88 10.09
CA ALA A 107 -2.99 6.26 9.66
C ALA A 107 -3.12 7.14 10.91
N LEU A 108 -2.14 8.01 11.15
CA LEU A 108 -2.12 8.93 12.29
C LEU A 108 -3.00 10.16 12.01
N ASP A 109 -2.97 10.60 10.76
CA ASP A 109 -3.82 11.67 10.22
C ASP A 109 -4.02 11.43 8.72
N ARG A 110 -4.64 12.40 8.01
CA ARG A 110 -4.97 12.30 6.59
C ARG A 110 -3.74 12.00 5.71
N TYR A 111 -2.56 12.50 6.08
CA TYR A 111 -1.36 12.41 5.25
C TYR A 111 -0.19 11.71 5.96
N THR A 112 -0.38 11.24 7.18
CA THR A 112 0.68 10.60 7.95
C THR A 112 0.27 9.19 8.33
N PHE A 113 1.12 8.21 8.00
CA PHE A 113 0.98 6.85 8.50
C PHE A 113 2.26 6.37 9.17
N GLN A 114 2.10 5.41 10.04
CA GLN A 114 3.20 4.81 10.79
C GLN A 114 3.19 3.30 10.64
N ILE A 115 4.39 2.74 10.49
CA ILE A 115 4.62 1.30 10.52
C ILE A 115 5.50 0.98 11.72
N ARG A 116 5.12 -0.04 12.50
CA ARG A 116 5.89 -0.54 13.64
C ARG A 116 6.17 -2.02 13.49
N LEU A 117 7.43 -2.38 13.68
CA LEU A 117 7.95 -3.74 13.53
C LEU A 117 8.23 -4.36 14.89
N ALA A 118 8.09 -5.67 15.00
CA ALA A 118 8.45 -6.42 16.20
C ALA A 118 9.98 -6.48 16.42
N GLU A 119 10.75 -6.37 15.34
CA GLU A 119 12.22 -6.46 15.37
C GLU A 119 12.86 -5.28 14.61
N PRO A 120 14.11 -4.88 14.97
CA PRO A 120 14.83 -3.86 14.25
C PRO A 120 15.04 -4.21 12.78
N SER A 121 14.75 -3.29 11.86
CA SER A 121 14.98 -3.49 10.43
C SER A 121 15.57 -2.25 9.76
N PRO A 122 16.90 -2.03 9.80
CA PRO A 122 17.53 -0.86 9.19
C PRO A 122 17.30 -0.73 7.68
N ARG A 123 17.00 -1.84 7.00
CA ARG A 123 16.78 -1.89 5.55
C ARG A 123 15.31 -1.80 5.14
N PHE A 124 14.38 -1.68 6.07
CA PHE A 124 12.95 -1.71 5.76
C PHE A 124 12.51 -0.59 4.81
N LEU A 125 13.18 0.57 4.85
CA LEU A 125 12.88 1.66 3.91
C LEU A 125 13.11 1.28 2.44
N TYR A 126 14.03 0.37 2.14
CA TYR A 126 14.23 -0.12 0.77
C TYR A 126 13.03 -0.95 0.31
N ASN A 127 12.44 -1.75 1.20
CA ASN A 127 11.21 -2.46 0.91
C ASN A 127 10.07 -1.47 0.64
N LEU A 128 9.94 -0.41 1.44
CA LEU A 128 8.91 0.63 1.23
C LEU A 128 9.12 1.44 -0.06
N ALA A 129 10.33 1.50 -0.58
CA ALA A 129 10.63 2.19 -1.84
C ALA A 129 10.28 1.37 -3.09
N ASP A 130 9.97 0.10 -2.93
CA ASP A 130 9.54 -0.76 -4.04
C ASP A 130 8.03 -0.60 -4.28
N GLY A 131 7.71 0.21 -5.29
CA GLY A 131 6.32 0.48 -5.69
C GLY A 131 5.55 -0.73 -6.22
N SER A 132 6.23 -1.85 -6.52
CA SER A 132 5.58 -3.05 -7.05
C SER A 132 4.64 -3.71 -6.03
N PHE A 133 4.86 -3.49 -4.74
CA PHE A 133 3.99 -4.00 -3.68
C PHE A 133 3.57 -2.96 -2.64
N THR A 134 4.24 -1.81 -2.55
CA THR A 134 3.86 -0.74 -1.61
C THR A 134 3.07 0.39 -2.26
N GLY A 135 2.78 0.30 -3.55
CA GLY A 135 1.95 1.27 -4.25
C GLY A 135 0.55 1.38 -3.64
N ALA A 136 0.09 2.62 -3.42
CA ALA A 136 -1.23 2.85 -2.84
C ALA A 136 -2.34 2.53 -3.85
N LEU A 137 -3.38 1.87 -3.37
CA LEU A 137 -4.61 1.55 -4.10
C LEU A 137 -5.79 2.26 -3.44
N ALA A 138 -6.67 2.83 -4.24
CA ALA A 138 -7.93 3.33 -3.74
C ALA A 138 -8.87 2.14 -3.42
N ARG A 139 -9.35 2.07 -2.17
CA ARG A 139 -10.22 0.99 -1.69
C ARG A 139 -11.47 0.86 -2.54
N GLU A 140 -12.06 1.98 -2.93
CA GLU A 140 -13.28 2.06 -3.73
C GLU A 140 -13.12 1.36 -5.09
N VAL A 141 -11.96 1.51 -5.72
CA VAL A 141 -11.64 0.84 -7.01
C VAL A 141 -11.51 -0.66 -6.82
N VAL A 142 -10.82 -1.09 -5.76
CA VAL A 142 -10.65 -2.52 -5.46
C VAL A 142 -11.99 -3.18 -5.15
N GLU A 143 -12.86 -2.53 -4.37
CA GLU A 143 -14.19 -3.05 -4.02
C GLU A 143 -15.12 -3.09 -5.23
N THR A 144 -15.06 -2.08 -6.12
CA THR A 144 -15.88 -2.03 -7.33
C THR A 144 -15.51 -3.12 -8.33
N HIS A 145 -14.21 -3.33 -8.57
CA HIS A 145 -13.74 -4.26 -9.61
C HIS A 145 -13.45 -5.67 -9.08
N GLY A 146 -13.31 -5.84 -7.76
CA GLY A 146 -13.08 -7.14 -7.13
C GLY A 146 -11.90 -7.89 -7.76
N ASP A 147 -12.12 -9.14 -8.17
CA ASP A 147 -11.07 -10.00 -8.74
C ASP A 147 -10.54 -9.50 -10.09
N LYS A 148 -11.25 -8.57 -10.73
CA LYS A 148 -10.84 -7.93 -11.99
C LYS A 148 -10.06 -6.63 -11.81
N VAL A 149 -9.76 -6.22 -10.59
CA VAL A 149 -9.04 -4.96 -10.30
C VAL A 149 -7.71 -4.84 -11.07
N GLY A 150 -7.02 -5.95 -11.34
CA GLY A 150 -5.81 -5.96 -12.15
C GLY A 150 -6.01 -5.55 -13.63
N GLU A 151 -7.25 -5.59 -14.12
CA GLU A 151 -7.62 -5.12 -15.48
C GLU A 151 -8.03 -3.63 -15.47
N HIS A 152 -8.19 -3.04 -14.28
CA HIS A 152 -8.61 -1.65 -14.04
C HIS A 152 -7.62 -0.92 -13.12
N PRO A 153 -6.34 -0.78 -13.53
CA PRO A 153 -5.35 -0.09 -12.69
C PRO A 153 -5.67 1.40 -12.63
N VAL A 154 -5.89 1.92 -11.43
CA VAL A 154 -6.08 3.35 -11.14
C VAL A 154 -4.94 3.78 -10.23
N GLY A 155 -4.09 4.66 -10.72
CA GLY A 155 -2.89 5.11 -10.05
C GLY A 155 -2.83 6.62 -9.86
N THR A 156 -1.69 7.07 -9.32
CA THR A 156 -1.36 8.50 -9.14
C THR A 156 -0.21 8.92 -10.06
N GLY A 157 0.19 8.07 -10.99
CA GLY A 157 1.30 8.30 -11.91
C GLY A 157 0.89 9.08 -13.17
N PRO A 158 1.87 9.43 -14.03
CA PRO A 158 1.61 10.19 -15.24
C PRO A 158 1.00 9.36 -16.39
N TYR A 159 0.89 8.06 -16.21
CA TYR A 159 0.34 7.14 -17.21
C TYR A 159 -0.87 6.42 -16.66
N ARG A 160 -1.86 6.17 -17.51
CA ARG A 160 -3.01 5.32 -17.22
C ARG A 160 -3.17 4.25 -18.31
N LEU A 161 -3.74 3.12 -17.94
CA LEU A 161 -4.05 2.08 -18.90
C LEU A 161 -5.21 2.52 -19.80
N ALA A 162 -4.91 2.80 -21.08
CA ALA A 162 -5.93 3.15 -22.09
C ALA A 162 -6.52 1.90 -22.75
N GLN A 163 -5.68 0.89 -22.99
CA GLN A 163 -6.11 -0.37 -23.58
C GLN A 163 -5.18 -1.50 -23.18
N TRP A 164 -5.73 -2.64 -22.81
CA TRP A 164 -4.98 -3.88 -22.65
C TRP A 164 -5.60 -5.02 -23.45
N LYS A 165 -4.83 -5.51 -24.41
CA LYS A 165 -5.16 -6.68 -25.20
C LYS A 165 -4.17 -7.79 -24.83
N ARG A 166 -4.61 -8.76 -24.02
CA ARG A 166 -3.75 -9.85 -23.54
C ARG A 166 -2.99 -10.49 -24.71
N SER A 167 -1.72 -10.81 -24.48
CA SER A 167 -0.80 -11.40 -25.47
C SER A 167 -0.62 -10.60 -26.77
N SER A 168 -1.02 -9.33 -26.81
CA SER A 168 -0.92 -8.49 -28.01
C SER A 168 -0.32 -7.14 -27.72
N LYS A 169 -1.03 -6.24 -27.00
CA LYS A 169 -0.54 -4.88 -26.73
C LYS A 169 -1.11 -4.33 -25.43
N MET A 170 -0.34 -3.42 -24.85
CA MET A 170 -0.75 -2.51 -23.80
C MET A 170 -0.53 -1.09 -24.28
N LEU A 171 -1.53 -0.23 -24.11
CA LEU A 171 -1.46 1.20 -24.43
C LEU A 171 -1.65 1.99 -23.14
N LEU A 172 -0.70 2.87 -22.84
CA LEU A 172 -0.69 3.78 -21.69
C LEU A 172 -0.92 5.21 -22.16
#